data_2cec5621d3a77c267e493c3e27cd4a80
#
_entry.id   2cec5621d3a77c267e493c3e27cd4a80
#
_cell.length_a   1.000
_cell.length_b   1.000
_cell.length_c   1.000
_cell.angle_alpha   90.00
_cell.angle_beta   90.00
_cell.angle_gamma   90.00
#
_symmetry.space_group_name_H-M   'P 1'
#
loop_
_entity.id
_entity.type
_entity.pdbx_description
1 polymer ?
#
loop_
_entity_poly.entity_id
_entity_poly.type
_entity_poly.pdbx_seq_one_letter_code
_entity_poly.pdbx_strand_id
1 'polypeptide(L)'
;MPTLSVDLLASGLLKWAAVWFSAAAALGAVLLLQRRAAAQALLALQGCLLGFHLTALIPIAELADRLRQQPVRDASSLMLSQQRSGEPMVMVGAMKPSLHFYTGQVILYEGQSDGALVNIADRLAHEQRRGWSGYPLGSSGASSTVLVLIDRGTAARDHWSDLQPLLLGQIGIYDVWRLDRSRLEQRAQNLKADGVDADWREPRPERY
;
A
#
# COMPACT_ATOMS: atom_id res chain seq x y z
N MET A 1 0.20 -10.49 -2.15
CA MET A 1 1.67 -10.49 -1.95
C MET A 1 2.24 -11.82 -2.39
N PRO A 2 2.54 -11.99 -3.67
CA PRO A 2 2.99 -13.28 -4.17
C PRO A 2 4.39 -13.68 -3.66
N THR A 3 5.20 -12.72 -3.21
CA THR A 3 6.61 -12.96 -2.83
C THR A 3 6.83 -13.23 -1.34
N LEU A 4 5.90 -12.85 -0.44
CA LEU A 4 6.11 -12.97 1.01
C LEU A 4 6.47 -14.41 1.46
N SER A 5 5.78 -15.40 0.92
CA SER A 5 6.05 -16.81 1.27
C SER A 5 7.42 -17.28 0.78
N VAL A 6 7.81 -16.86 -0.41
CA VAL A 6 9.11 -17.16 -1.01
C VAL A 6 10.23 -16.49 -0.24
N ASP A 7 10.07 -15.19 0.05
CA ASP A 7 11.05 -14.40 0.79
C ASP A 7 11.20 -14.90 2.23
N LEU A 8 10.10 -15.29 2.88
CA LEU A 8 10.10 -15.87 4.21
C LEU A 8 10.84 -17.22 4.25
N LEU A 9 10.61 -18.07 3.26
CA LEU A 9 11.34 -19.35 3.14
C LEU A 9 12.84 -19.11 2.86
N ALA A 10 13.15 -18.18 1.96
CA ALA A 10 14.53 -17.84 1.59
C ALA A 10 15.31 -17.21 2.75
N SER A 11 14.65 -16.42 3.61
CA SER A 11 15.28 -15.77 4.77
C SER A 11 15.80 -16.74 5.84
N GLY A 12 15.30 -17.97 5.87
CA GLY A 12 15.63 -18.96 6.90
C GLY A 12 15.01 -18.68 8.29
N LEU A 13 14.21 -17.64 8.44
CA LEU A 13 13.58 -17.25 9.73
C LEU A 13 12.67 -18.34 10.28
N LEU A 14 12.01 -19.12 9.41
CA LEU A 14 11.19 -20.24 9.82
C LEU A 14 12.02 -21.37 10.47
N LYS A 15 13.30 -21.53 10.10
CA LYS A 15 14.20 -22.50 10.74
C LYS A 15 14.47 -22.08 12.19
N TRP A 16 14.71 -20.81 12.45
CA TRP A 16 14.86 -20.28 13.80
C TRP A 16 13.61 -20.48 14.65
N ALA A 17 12.43 -20.25 14.08
CA ALA A 17 11.17 -20.54 14.76
C ALA A 17 11.08 -22.03 15.14
N ALA A 18 11.36 -22.92 14.20
CA ALA A 18 11.34 -24.38 14.45
C ALA A 18 12.36 -24.79 15.53
N VAL A 19 13.56 -24.21 15.53
CA VAL A 19 14.57 -24.45 16.57
C VAL A 19 14.06 -24.11 17.96
N TRP A 20 13.45 -22.94 18.14
CA TRP A 20 12.93 -22.52 19.42
C TRP A 20 11.75 -23.36 19.90
N PHE A 21 10.84 -23.74 19.02
CA PHE A 21 9.74 -24.64 19.38
C PHE A 21 10.24 -26.03 19.76
N SER A 22 11.23 -26.56 19.04
CA SER A 22 11.86 -27.85 19.35
C SER A 22 12.61 -27.79 20.68
N ALA A 23 13.34 -26.71 20.94
CA ALA A 23 14.05 -26.49 22.20
C ALA A 23 13.07 -26.39 23.38
N ALA A 24 11.98 -25.66 23.23
CA ALA A 24 10.95 -25.53 24.25
C ALA A 24 10.29 -26.89 24.57
N ALA A 25 9.98 -27.68 23.52
CA ALA A 25 9.39 -29.01 23.69
C ALA A 25 10.36 -29.98 24.39
N ALA A 26 11.61 -30.02 23.94
CA ALA A 26 12.65 -30.86 24.55
C ALA A 26 12.91 -30.49 26.01
N LEU A 27 13.06 -29.19 26.28
CA LEU A 27 13.30 -28.69 27.63
C LEU A 27 12.09 -28.96 28.54
N GLY A 28 10.87 -28.76 28.05
CA GLY A 28 9.63 -29.09 28.77
C GLY A 28 9.56 -30.58 29.12
N ALA A 29 9.87 -31.46 28.18
CA ALA A 29 9.90 -32.89 28.41
C ALA A 29 10.94 -33.29 29.50
N VAL A 30 12.17 -32.76 29.42
CA VAL A 30 13.23 -33.02 30.41
C VAL A 30 12.82 -32.54 31.81
N LEU A 31 12.26 -31.35 31.93
CA LEU A 31 11.83 -30.79 33.21
C LEU A 31 10.67 -31.58 33.84
N LEU A 32 9.74 -32.08 33.02
CA LEU A 32 8.67 -32.97 33.47
C LEU A 32 9.20 -34.30 33.95
N LEU A 33 10.13 -34.92 33.23
CA LEU A 33 10.75 -36.20 33.65
C LEU A 33 11.55 -36.05 34.94
N GLN A 34 12.22 -34.93 35.12
CA GLN A 34 13.02 -34.67 36.32
C GLN A 34 12.18 -34.19 37.52
N ARG A 35 10.85 -34.07 37.36
CA ARG A 35 9.93 -33.57 38.42
C ARG A 35 10.39 -32.23 39.03
N ARG A 36 11.00 -31.36 38.22
CA ARG A 36 11.50 -30.05 38.68
C ARG A 36 10.36 -29.12 39.05
N ALA A 37 10.68 -28.15 39.90
CA ALA A 37 9.70 -27.18 40.36
C ALA A 37 9.10 -26.40 39.16
N ALA A 38 7.79 -26.17 39.18
CA ALA A 38 7.04 -25.50 38.14
C ALA A 38 7.64 -24.12 37.74
N ALA A 39 8.23 -23.41 38.71
CA ALA A 39 8.88 -22.13 38.49
C ALA A 39 10.09 -22.23 37.54
N GLN A 40 10.90 -23.29 37.63
CA GLN A 40 12.05 -23.50 36.73
C GLN A 40 11.59 -23.82 35.32
N ALA A 41 10.52 -24.60 35.17
CA ALA A 41 9.92 -24.90 33.89
C ALA A 41 9.37 -23.65 33.23
N LEU A 42 8.69 -22.80 33.98
CA LEU A 42 8.14 -21.53 33.53
C LEU A 42 9.25 -20.57 33.02
N LEU A 43 10.31 -20.40 33.82
CA LEU A 43 11.45 -19.54 33.46
C LEU A 43 12.15 -20.04 32.20
N ALA A 44 12.33 -21.35 32.06
CA ALA A 44 12.92 -21.95 30.88
C ALA A 44 12.06 -21.72 29.62
N LEU A 45 10.74 -21.88 29.75
CA LEU A 45 9.80 -21.63 28.67
C LEU A 45 9.78 -20.14 28.26
N GLN A 46 9.82 -19.23 29.23
CA GLN A 46 9.93 -17.79 28.98
C GLN A 46 11.22 -17.43 28.28
N GLY A 47 12.35 -18.07 28.64
CA GLY A 47 13.63 -17.91 27.94
C GLY A 47 13.55 -18.34 26.47
N CYS A 48 12.92 -19.49 26.18
CA CYS A 48 12.69 -19.94 24.81
C CYS A 48 11.76 -18.98 24.05
N LEU A 49 10.70 -18.47 24.69
CA LEU A 49 9.77 -17.53 24.08
C LEU A 49 10.47 -16.19 23.76
N LEU A 50 11.31 -15.70 24.68
CA LEU A 50 12.11 -14.49 24.43
C LEU A 50 13.07 -14.67 23.27
N GLY A 51 13.79 -15.82 23.23
CA GLY A 51 14.66 -16.17 22.11
C GLY A 51 13.90 -16.23 20.78
N PHE A 52 12.73 -16.86 20.76
CA PHE A 52 11.84 -16.88 19.58
C PHE A 52 11.44 -15.46 19.15
N HIS A 53 11.03 -14.59 20.08
CA HIS A 53 10.65 -13.21 19.75
C HIS A 53 11.80 -12.45 19.11
N LEU A 54 13.00 -12.52 19.68
CA LEU A 54 14.15 -11.74 19.24
C LEU A 54 14.73 -12.24 17.90
N THR A 55 14.75 -13.56 17.68
CA THR A 55 15.47 -14.16 16.52
C THR A 55 14.55 -14.62 15.39
N ALA A 56 13.25 -14.72 15.62
CA ALA A 56 12.29 -15.13 14.61
C ALA A 56 11.15 -14.11 14.43
N LEU A 57 10.39 -13.82 15.49
CA LEU A 57 9.17 -13.03 15.35
C LEU A 57 9.44 -11.58 14.91
N ILE A 58 10.38 -10.88 15.57
CA ILE A 58 10.74 -9.50 15.21
C ILE A 58 11.30 -9.43 13.78
N PRO A 59 12.30 -10.25 13.37
CA PRO A 59 12.78 -10.26 11.99
C PRO A 59 11.71 -10.61 10.95
N ILE A 60 10.76 -11.52 11.27
CA ILE A 60 9.63 -11.82 10.38
C ILE A 60 8.72 -10.59 10.24
N ALA A 61 8.42 -9.89 11.35
CA ALA A 61 7.60 -8.69 11.32
C ALA A 61 8.30 -7.56 10.51
N GLU A 62 9.61 -7.38 10.68
CA GLU A 62 10.39 -6.42 9.88
C GLU A 62 10.40 -6.79 8.39
N LEU A 63 10.57 -8.05 8.05
CA LEU A 63 10.49 -8.52 6.66
C LEU A 63 9.12 -8.22 6.07
N ALA A 64 8.05 -8.53 6.80
CA ALA A 64 6.69 -8.25 6.37
C ALA A 64 6.45 -6.73 6.20
N ASP A 65 6.96 -5.90 7.10
CA ASP A 65 6.87 -4.44 6.99
C ASP A 65 7.63 -3.91 5.77
N ARG A 66 8.85 -4.37 5.52
CA ARG A 66 9.64 -4.00 4.34
C ARG A 66 8.93 -4.33 3.04
N LEU A 67 8.31 -5.50 2.96
CA LEU A 67 7.61 -5.92 1.75
C LEU A 67 6.24 -5.23 1.57
N ARG A 68 5.61 -4.84 2.67
CA ARG A 68 4.22 -4.38 2.67
C ARG A 68 4.07 -2.87 2.78
N GLN A 69 4.77 -2.24 3.70
CA GLN A 69 4.57 -0.84 4.05
C GLN A 69 5.67 0.08 3.54
N GLN A 70 6.91 -0.39 3.50
CA GLN A 70 8.02 0.45 3.07
C GLN A 70 7.84 1.01 1.66
N PRO A 71 7.39 0.24 0.65
CA PRO A 71 7.14 0.81 -0.68
C PRO A 71 6.12 1.94 -0.68
N VAL A 72 5.12 1.88 0.21
CA VAL A 72 4.11 2.96 0.32
C VAL A 72 4.68 4.18 1.02
N ARG A 73 5.51 3.99 2.05
CA ARG A 73 6.23 5.10 2.72
C ARG A 73 7.17 5.83 1.76
N ASP A 74 7.96 5.07 1.02
CA ASP A 74 8.90 5.64 0.05
C ASP A 74 8.15 6.38 -1.08
N ALA A 75 7.04 5.79 -1.57
CA ALA A 75 6.18 6.42 -2.55
C ALA A 75 5.55 7.71 -2.02
N SER A 76 5.08 7.71 -0.77
CA SER A 76 4.51 8.91 -0.13
C SER A 76 5.54 10.03 -0.02
N SER A 77 6.77 9.71 0.37
CA SER A 77 7.87 10.68 0.47
C SER A 77 8.22 11.27 -0.90
N LEU A 78 8.26 10.43 -1.96
CA LEU A 78 8.49 10.90 -3.32
C LEU A 78 7.34 11.79 -3.78
N MET A 79 6.08 11.38 -3.59
CA MET A 79 4.91 12.16 -3.99
C MET A 79 4.91 13.54 -3.30
N LEU A 80 5.16 13.58 -1.99
CA LEU A 80 5.23 14.84 -1.24
C LEU A 80 6.35 15.76 -1.73
N SER A 81 7.53 15.21 -2.03
CA SER A 81 8.68 15.99 -2.52
C SER A 81 8.46 16.55 -3.92
N GLN A 82 7.63 15.90 -4.71
CA GLN A 82 7.33 16.28 -6.10
C GLN A 82 6.01 17.05 -6.24
N GLN A 83 5.17 17.07 -5.22
CA GLN A 83 3.85 17.71 -5.28
C GLN A 83 3.96 19.21 -5.57
N ARG A 84 3.19 19.67 -6.53
CA ARG A 84 2.99 21.10 -6.82
C ARG A 84 1.86 21.65 -5.97
N SER A 85 1.83 22.97 -5.80
CA SER A 85 0.75 23.63 -5.04
C SER A 85 -0.62 23.29 -5.65
N GLY A 86 -1.52 22.76 -4.82
CA GLY A 86 -2.88 22.38 -5.23
C GLY A 86 -2.97 21.14 -6.13
N GLU A 87 -1.89 20.39 -6.31
CA GLU A 87 -1.88 19.17 -7.12
C GLU A 87 -2.51 18.00 -6.34
N PRO A 88 -3.62 17.41 -6.83
CA PRO A 88 -4.30 16.33 -6.17
C PRO A 88 -3.48 15.03 -6.24
N MET A 89 -3.66 14.18 -5.23
CA MET A 89 -3.06 12.85 -5.15
C MET A 89 -4.11 11.77 -5.35
N VAL A 90 -3.78 10.80 -6.18
CA VAL A 90 -4.64 9.66 -6.52
C VAL A 90 -3.87 8.37 -6.36
N MET A 91 -4.52 7.32 -5.89
CA MET A 91 -3.97 5.96 -5.89
C MET A 91 -4.89 5.04 -6.67
N VAL A 92 -4.31 4.29 -7.61
CA VAL A 92 -5.04 3.40 -8.53
C VAL A 92 -4.53 1.97 -8.45
N GLY A 93 -5.45 1.03 -8.54
CA GLY A 93 -5.13 -0.39 -8.58
C GLY A 93 -5.00 -1.01 -7.20
N ALA A 94 -3.82 -1.49 -6.82
CA ALA A 94 -3.58 -2.12 -5.53
C ALA A 94 -3.61 -1.10 -4.38
N MET A 95 -4.81 -0.77 -3.93
CA MET A 95 -5.06 0.28 -2.93
C MET A 95 -4.39 -0.01 -1.58
N LYS A 96 -3.78 1.03 -1.00
CA LYS A 96 -3.18 1.02 0.33
C LYS A 96 -3.64 2.26 1.11
N PRO A 97 -4.63 2.14 2.00
CA PRO A 97 -5.13 3.25 2.81
C PRO A 97 -4.04 3.95 3.64
N SER A 98 -2.94 3.24 3.94
CA SER A 98 -1.77 3.80 4.61
C SER A 98 -1.11 4.97 3.85
N LEU A 99 -1.32 5.11 2.54
CA LEU A 99 -0.83 6.27 1.79
C LEU A 99 -1.40 7.58 2.33
N HIS A 100 -2.69 7.62 2.65
CA HIS A 100 -3.32 8.78 3.29
C HIS A 100 -2.64 9.14 4.62
N PHE A 101 -2.33 8.12 5.43
CA PHE A 101 -1.64 8.32 6.72
C PHE A 101 -0.24 8.92 6.54
N TYR A 102 0.55 8.38 5.59
CA TYR A 102 1.93 8.84 5.37
C TYR A 102 2.01 10.20 4.68
N THR A 103 1.06 10.54 3.83
CA THR A 103 1.04 11.86 3.16
C THR A 103 0.40 12.94 4.02
N GLY A 104 -0.47 12.57 4.97
CA GLY A 104 -1.30 13.52 5.71
C GLY A 104 -2.30 14.28 4.82
N GLN A 105 -2.56 13.78 3.61
CA GLN A 105 -3.40 14.44 2.61
C GLN A 105 -4.57 13.55 2.19
N VAL A 106 -5.59 14.17 1.61
CA VAL A 106 -6.70 13.43 1.03
C VAL A 106 -6.26 12.76 -0.27
N ILE A 107 -6.43 11.45 -0.34
CA ILE A 107 -6.09 10.63 -1.50
C ILE A 107 -7.38 10.11 -2.12
N LEU A 108 -7.51 10.25 -3.43
CA LEU A 108 -8.56 9.60 -4.19
C LEU A 108 -8.15 8.16 -4.49
N TYR A 109 -8.93 7.19 -4.03
CA TYR A 109 -8.66 5.77 -4.25
C TYR A 109 -9.60 5.21 -5.31
N GLU A 110 -9.04 4.54 -6.31
CA GLU A 110 -9.78 3.76 -7.31
C GLU A 110 -9.12 2.41 -7.55
N GLY A 111 -9.95 1.41 -7.84
CA GLY A 111 -9.52 0.03 -8.10
C GLY A 111 -8.90 -0.17 -9.49
N GLN A 112 -8.91 -1.43 -9.93
CA GLN A 112 -8.34 -1.84 -11.21
C GLN A 112 -9.38 -1.85 -12.35
N SER A 113 -10.63 -1.46 -12.10
CA SER A 113 -11.69 -1.47 -13.11
C SER A 113 -11.42 -0.45 -14.22
N ASP A 114 -11.99 -0.69 -15.39
CA ASP A 114 -11.89 0.24 -16.52
C ASP A 114 -12.57 1.58 -16.22
N GLY A 115 -13.58 1.57 -15.32
CA GLY A 115 -14.23 2.77 -14.81
C GLY A 115 -13.37 3.63 -13.87
N ALA A 116 -12.24 3.12 -13.36
CA ALA A 116 -11.42 3.84 -12.39
C ALA A 116 -10.95 5.22 -12.92
N LEU A 117 -10.56 5.29 -14.18
CA LEU A 117 -10.15 6.53 -14.82
C LEU A 117 -11.31 7.54 -14.93
N VAL A 118 -12.48 7.06 -15.32
CA VAL A 118 -13.71 7.86 -15.41
C VAL A 118 -14.11 8.39 -14.05
N ASN A 119 -14.04 7.56 -13.02
CA ASN A 119 -14.33 7.93 -11.64
C ASN A 119 -13.40 9.02 -11.12
N ILE A 120 -12.10 8.90 -11.38
CA ILE A 120 -11.12 9.90 -10.95
C ILE A 120 -11.40 11.24 -11.62
N ALA A 121 -11.60 11.24 -12.94
CA ALA A 121 -11.90 12.46 -13.68
C ALA A 121 -13.18 13.15 -13.19
N ASP A 122 -14.26 12.38 -12.96
CA ASP A 122 -15.54 12.93 -12.48
C ASP A 122 -15.43 13.44 -11.05
N ARG A 123 -14.72 12.73 -10.16
CA ARG A 123 -14.48 13.16 -8.77
C ARG A 123 -13.65 14.45 -8.72
N LEU A 124 -12.57 14.55 -9.47
CA LEU A 124 -11.75 15.75 -9.54
C LEU A 124 -12.54 16.95 -10.04
N ALA A 125 -13.37 16.77 -11.08
CA ALA A 125 -14.26 17.80 -11.59
C ALA A 125 -15.34 18.20 -10.57
N HIS A 126 -15.88 17.24 -9.82
CA HIS A 126 -16.88 17.50 -8.79
C HIS A 126 -16.28 18.28 -7.60
N GLU A 127 -15.11 17.89 -7.12
CA GLU A 127 -14.42 18.56 -6.02
C GLU A 127 -14.03 19.99 -6.38
N GLN A 128 -13.56 20.21 -7.61
CA GLN A 128 -13.27 21.55 -8.10
C GLN A 128 -14.51 22.46 -8.12
N ARG A 129 -15.66 21.95 -8.58
CA ARG A 129 -16.92 22.71 -8.60
C ARG A 129 -17.42 23.07 -7.20
N ARG A 130 -17.11 22.26 -6.20
CA ARG A 130 -17.49 22.51 -4.80
C ARG A 130 -16.55 23.44 -4.05
N GLY A 131 -15.43 23.85 -4.66
CA GLY A 131 -14.41 24.65 -3.99
C GLY A 131 -13.81 23.93 -2.79
N TRP A 132 -13.78 22.60 -2.82
CA TRP A 132 -13.31 21.80 -1.69
C TRP A 132 -11.80 21.97 -1.53
N SER A 133 -11.41 22.63 -0.47
CA SER A 133 -10.03 22.92 -0.10
C SER A 133 -9.43 21.79 0.76
N GLY A 134 -9.65 20.54 0.41
CA GLY A 134 -8.92 19.41 0.99
C GLY A 134 -7.44 19.40 0.61
N TYR A 135 -7.04 20.36 -0.20
CA TYR A 135 -5.66 20.66 -0.57
C TYR A 135 -5.04 21.66 0.41
N PRO A 136 -3.72 21.71 0.53
CA PRO A 136 -3.03 22.60 1.47
C PRO A 136 -3.62 24.02 1.40
N LEU A 137 -3.98 24.56 2.55
CA LEU A 137 -4.51 25.92 2.71
C LEU A 137 -3.66 26.91 1.92
N GLY A 138 -4.25 27.55 0.90
CA GLY A 138 -3.59 28.59 0.11
C GLY A 138 -3.52 28.35 -1.40
N SER A 139 -3.92 27.21 -1.93
CA SER A 139 -3.92 26.98 -3.38
C SER A 139 -5.21 27.52 -4.01
N SER A 140 -5.17 28.74 -4.48
CA SER A 140 -6.29 29.42 -5.17
C SER A 140 -6.43 29.08 -6.66
N GLY A 141 -6.01 27.90 -7.09
CA GLY A 141 -6.12 27.46 -8.48
C GLY A 141 -6.14 25.95 -8.62
N ALA A 142 -7.00 25.44 -9.50
CA ALA A 142 -6.95 24.03 -9.87
C ALA A 142 -5.61 23.72 -10.54
N SER A 143 -4.85 22.77 -10.01
CA SER A 143 -3.64 22.30 -10.68
C SER A 143 -3.99 21.71 -12.04
N SER A 144 -3.18 21.99 -13.07
CA SER A 144 -3.29 21.38 -14.39
C SER A 144 -2.84 19.92 -14.42
N THR A 145 -2.27 19.43 -13.33
CA THR A 145 -1.72 18.08 -13.21
C THR A 145 -2.24 17.36 -11.98
N VAL A 146 -2.09 16.03 -12.00
CA VAL A 146 -2.48 15.10 -10.92
C VAL A 146 -1.32 14.17 -10.64
N LEU A 147 -0.97 13.97 -9.37
CA LEU A 147 -0.02 12.94 -8.94
C LEU A 147 -0.76 11.61 -8.77
N VAL A 148 -0.27 10.58 -9.43
CA VAL A 148 -0.87 9.25 -9.41
C VAL A 148 0.14 8.23 -8.92
N LEU A 149 -0.24 7.46 -7.90
CA LEU A 149 0.43 6.23 -7.51
C LEU A 149 -0.34 5.06 -8.09
N ILE A 150 0.26 4.32 -9.01
CA ILE A 150 -0.38 3.23 -9.73
C ILE A 150 0.46 1.96 -9.66
N ASP A 151 -0.15 0.79 -9.48
CA ASP A 151 0.59 -0.46 -9.61
C ASP A 151 0.87 -0.78 -11.09
N ARG A 152 2.02 -1.42 -11.35
CA ARG A 152 2.48 -1.69 -12.72
C ARG A 152 1.53 -2.58 -13.51
N GLY A 153 0.79 -3.48 -12.84
CA GLY A 153 -0.20 -4.31 -13.52
C GLY A 153 -1.35 -3.48 -14.08
N THR A 154 -1.81 -2.50 -13.31
CA THR A 154 -2.84 -1.54 -13.76
C THR A 154 -2.27 -0.54 -14.76
N ALA A 155 -1.05 -0.06 -14.52
CA ALA A 155 -0.34 0.88 -15.41
C ALA A 155 -0.16 0.35 -16.85
N ALA A 156 -0.01 -0.96 -17.00
CA ALA A 156 0.18 -1.60 -18.30
C ALA A 156 -1.11 -1.75 -19.12
N ARG A 157 -2.28 -1.38 -18.58
CA ARG A 157 -3.55 -1.44 -19.31
C ARG A 157 -3.63 -0.29 -20.33
N ASP A 158 -4.22 -0.56 -21.49
CA ASP A 158 -4.26 0.37 -22.62
C ASP A 158 -4.82 1.75 -22.26
N HIS A 159 -5.88 1.81 -21.45
CA HIS A 159 -6.50 3.08 -21.05
C HIS A 159 -5.62 3.95 -20.14
N TRP A 160 -4.61 3.37 -19.46
CA TRP A 160 -3.63 4.09 -18.66
C TRP A 160 -2.36 4.41 -19.45
N SER A 161 -1.87 3.47 -20.26
CA SER A 161 -0.64 3.64 -21.05
C SER A 161 -0.77 4.78 -22.09
N ASP A 162 -1.96 4.94 -22.69
CA ASP A 162 -2.26 5.98 -23.67
C ASP A 162 -2.19 7.42 -23.13
N LEU A 163 -2.24 7.59 -21.81
CA LEU A 163 -2.20 8.92 -21.16
C LEU A 163 -0.83 9.61 -21.26
N GLN A 164 0.22 8.89 -21.68
CA GLN A 164 1.59 9.40 -21.76
C GLN A 164 2.03 10.11 -20.46
N PRO A 165 2.00 9.42 -19.32
CA PRO A 165 2.34 10.00 -18.04
C PRO A 165 3.81 10.41 -17.97
N LEU A 166 4.12 11.46 -17.20
CA LEU A 166 5.49 11.71 -16.76
C LEU A 166 5.82 10.79 -15.59
N LEU A 167 6.69 9.82 -15.80
CA LEU A 167 7.19 8.95 -14.74
C LEU A 167 8.11 9.75 -13.81
N LEU A 168 7.78 9.85 -12.53
CA LEU A 168 8.57 10.52 -11.51
C LEU A 168 9.48 9.54 -10.74
N GLY A 169 9.06 8.28 -10.62
CA GLY A 169 9.83 7.23 -9.99
C GLY A 169 9.12 5.90 -9.92
N GLN A 170 9.89 4.86 -9.62
CA GLN A 170 9.39 3.49 -9.48
C GLN A 170 9.78 2.95 -8.11
N ILE A 171 8.81 2.46 -7.33
CA ILE A 171 9.02 2.03 -5.96
C ILE A 171 8.26 0.73 -5.70
N GLY A 172 8.99 -0.36 -5.52
CA GLY A 172 8.41 -1.68 -5.35
C GLY A 172 7.56 -2.08 -6.56
N ILE A 173 6.26 -2.29 -6.34
CA ILE A 173 5.29 -2.61 -7.40
C ILE A 173 4.61 -1.39 -7.99
N TYR A 174 4.91 -0.20 -7.49
CA TYR A 174 4.23 1.04 -7.85
C TYR A 174 5.09 1.91 -8.73
N ASP A 175 4.43 2.64 -9.62
CA ASP A 175 4.96 3.77 -10.37
C ASP A 175 4.32 5.05 -9.86
N VAL A 176 5.12 6.11 -9.68
CA VAL A 176 4.64 7.44 -9.36
C VAL A 176 4.63 8.26 -10.65
N TRP A 177 3.46 8.69 -11.04
CA TRP A 177 3.22 9.43 -12.28
C TRP A 177 2.73 10.84 -12.01
N ARG A 178 3.07 11.75 -12.91
CA ARG A 178 2.35 13.00 -13.07
C ARG A 178 1.57 12.96 -14.36
N LEU A 179 0.26 13.13 -14.26
CA LEU A 179 -0.64 13.17 -15.41
C LEU A 179 -1.11 14.60 -15.67
N ASP A 180 -1.22 14.94 -16.95
CA ASP A 180 -1.93 16.13 -17.38
C ASP A 180 -3.44 15.90 -17.17
N ARG A 181 -4.08 16.84 -16.49
CA ARG A 181 -5.49 16.75 -16.16
C ARG A 181 -6.39 16.79 -17.39
N SER A 182 -6.05 17.60 -18.38
CA SER A 182 -6.81 17.69 -19.65
C SER A 182 -6.80 16.37 -20.40
N ARG A 183 -5.67 15.68 -20.44
CA ARG A 183 -5.57 14.33 -21.05
C ARG A 183 -6.39 13.29 -20.29
N LEU A 184 -6.35 13.33 -18.96
CA LEU A 184 -7.16 12.46 -18.11
C LEU A 184 -8.66 12.67 -18.40
N GLU A 185 -9.10 13.92 -18.44
CA GLU A 185 -10.49 14.30 -18.70
C GLU A 185 -10.94 13.91 -20.12
N GLN A 186 -10.10 14.15 -21.13
CA GLN A 186 -10.38 13.74 -22.50
C GLN A 186 -10.50 12.22 -22.65
N ARG A 187 -9.59 11.46 -22.04
CA ARG A 187 -9.65 10.00 -22.06
C ARG A 187 -10.90 9.47 -21.35
N ALA A 188 -11.25 10.08 -20.21
CA ALA A 188 -12.49 9.75 -19.50
C ALA A 188 -13.74 10.01 -20.34
N GLN A 189 -13.76 11.10 -21.12
CA GLN A 189 -14.88 11.38 -22.05
C GLN A 189 -14.98 10.32 -23.14
N ASN A 190 -13.85 9.89 -23.71
CA ASN A 190 -13.84 8.82 -24.73
C ASN A 190 -14.39 7.51 -24.12
N LEU A 191 -13.93 7.12 -22.93
CA LEU A 191 -14.44 5.92 -22.25
C LEU A 191 -15.95 6.02 -21.94
N LYS A 192 -16.43 7.20 -21.58
CA LYS A 192 -17.88 7.43 -21.40
C LYS A 192 -18.66 7.28 -22.70
N ALA A 193 -18.11 7.73 -23.82
CA ALA A 193 -18.72 7.53 -25.13
C ALA A 193 -18.76 6.05 -25.53
N ASP A 194 -17.80 5.25 -25.05
CA ASP A 194 -17.75 3.80 -25.21
C ASP A 194 -18.64 3.04 -24.19
N GLY A 195 -19.40 3.76 -23.37
CA GLY A 195 -20.37 3.16 -22.44
C GLY A 195 -19.81 2.86 -21.03
N VAL A 196 -18.66 3.42 -20.64
CA VAL A 196 -18.13 3.29 -19.29
C VAL A 196 -18.62 4.44 -18.41
N ASP A 197 -19.53 4.16 -17.49
CA ASP A 197 -20.11 5.16 -16.60
C ASP A 197 -19.29 5.36 -15.31
N ALA A 198 -19.43 6.56 -14.73
CA ALA A 198 -18.86 6.86 -13.43
C ALA A 198 -19.75 6.28 -12.31
N ASP A 199 -19.22 5.36 -11.53
CA ASP A 199 -19.93 4.64 -10.45
C ASP A 199 -19.39 4.96 -9.03
N TRP A 200 -18.53 5.96 -8.90
CA TRP A 200 -17.86 6.27 -7.61
C TRP A 200 -18.83 6.71 -6.49
N ARG A 201 -20.05 7.09 -6.83
CA ARG A 201 -21.11 7.45 -5.89
C ARG A 201 -21.90 6.24 -5.40
N GLU A 202 -21.81 5.12 -6.11
CA GLU A 202 -22.51 3.90 -5.73
C GLU A 202 -21.77 3.21 -4.57
N PRO A 203 -22.54 2.57 -3.67
CA PRO A 203 -21.92 1.75 -2.63
C PRO A 203 -21.13 0.59 -3.25
N ARG A 204 -19.88 0.44 -2.85
CA ARG A 204 -19.03 -0.67 -3.30
C ARG A 204 -18.65 -1.53 -2.11
N PRO A 205 -18.99 -2.84 -2.13
CA PRO A 205 -18.70 -3.75 -1.01
C PRO A 205 -17.21 -3.81 -0.65
N GLU A 206 -16.33 -3.71 -1.64
CA GLU A 206 -14.88 -3.80 -1.45
C GLU A 206 -14.25 -2.57 -0.78
N ARG A 207 -15.03 -1.54 -0.47
CA ARG A 207 -14.55 -0.34 0.23
C ARG A 207 -14.79 -0.34 1.74
N TYR A 208 -15.37 -1.42 2.26
CA TYR A 208 -15.68 -1.58 3.69
C TYR A 208 -14.85 -2.67 4.35
#